data_95db00c71792ca000cf0729621efd8a4
#
_entry.id   95db00c71792ca000cf0729621efd8a4
#
_cell.length_a   1.000
_cell.length_b   1.000
_cell.length_c   1.000
_cell.angle_alpha   90.00
_cell.angle_beta   90.00
_cell.angle_gamma   90.00
#
_symmetry.space_group_name_H-M   'P 1'
#
loop_
_entity.id
_entity.type
_entity.pdbx_description
1 polymer ?
#
loop_
_entity_poly.entity_id
_entity_poly.type
_entity_poly.pdbx_seq_one_letter_code
_entity_poly.pdbx_strand_id
1 'polypeptide(L)'
;MFKYFLQFIALGLLIGAPVIMAQSPVPAGAVVDKIAAGFQFVEGPLWHPDGFLIFSDIPASTVYKWDPATGNTSVFHKPSGNSNGLSLDLQGNVLLCQHGKRRVARRSSDGSESAVAETYQGKKLNSPNDLTVKKDGNIFFTDPPYGINSSQEELKFYGIFRYSPAGELVLLDKSLNRPNGICFSPDESKLYVNDSQALKIYVWDVQADLSIANKTLFYSMTGGGAADGMKTDTEGRLYSSGPGGVWIFSPDKKVIDKIAVPETVTNLNWGDTDYQTLFITAGVSVYSIRLNAVGAAVSAETDLMPQGFELAQNYPNPFNPNTTIAFTLSQATDIFAAVYNERGQQVYELTRHRYLPGRHQLAWTARDEQGKLLPSGVYFCRFEAEEQVQVRKMIYIR
;
A
#
# COMPACT_ATOMS: atom_id res chain seq x y z
N MET A 1 67.07 43.91 -22.26
CA MET A 1 66.10 43.01 -22.90
C MET A 1 65.21 42.40 -21.82
N PHE A 2 64.12 43.08 -21.43
CA PHE A 2 63.23 42.65 -20.35
C PHE A 2 62.04 41.93 -20.98
N LYS A 3 61.78 40.62 -20.63
CA LYS A 3 60.61 39.88 -20.99
C LYS A 3 59.57 40.01 -19.87
N TYR A 4 58.42 40.60 -20.15
CA TYR A 4 57.26 40.62 -19.30
C TYR A 4 56.48 39.29 -19.46
N PHE A 5 56.26 38.57 -18.35
CA PHE A 5 55.34 37.44 -18.28
C PHE A 5 53.97 37.98 -17.81
N LEU A 6 52.97 37.93 -18.68
CA LEU A 6 51.59 38.16 -18.29
C LEU A 6 51.01 36.87 -17.72
N GLN A 7 50.68 36.85 -16.43
CA GLN A 7 49.85 35.82 -15.84
C GLN A 7 48.37 36.15 -16.07
N PHE A 8 47.68 35.31 -16.81
CA PHE A 8 46.19 35.33 -16.87
C PHE A 8 45.63 34.58 -15.66
N ILE A 9 44.96 35.32 -14.78
CA ILE A 9 44.13 34.75 -13.72
C ILE A 9 42.78 34.42 -14.35
N ALA A 10 42.50 33.13 -14.56
CA ALA A 10 41.18 32.68 -14.96
C ALA A 10 40.28 32.68 -13.71
N LEU A 11 39.38 33.65 -13.66
CA LEU A 11 38.30 33.72 -12.66
C LEU A 11 37.22 32.67 -13.05
N GLY A 12 37.26 31.48 -12.48
CA GLY A 12 36.21 30.46 -12.67
C GLY A 12 34.93 30.92 -11.96
N LEU A 13 33.92 31.31 -12.72
CA LEU A 13 32.55 31.43 -12.19
C LEU A 13 32.05 30.01 -11.83
N LEU A 14 31.99 29.71 -10.55
CA LEU A 14 31.21 28.61 -10.02
C LEU A 14 29.73 28.97 -10.18
N ILE A 15 29.12 28.55 -11.29
CA ILE A 15 27.66 28.56 -11.42
C ILE A 15 27.17 27.46 -10.48
N GLY A 16 26.73 27.82 -9.29
CA GLY A 16 26.04 26.92 -8.39
C GLY A 16 24.83 26.33 -9.10
N ALA A 17 24.76 24.99 -9.17
CA ALA A 17 23.55 24.33 -9.66
C ALA A 17 22.36 24.85 -8.84
N PRO A 18 21.21 25.16 -9.48
CA PRO A 18 20.04 25.61 -8.76
C PRO A 18 19.66 24.51 -7.75
N VAL A 19 19.55 24.88 -6.47
CA VAL A 19 18.95 24.04 -5.44
C VAL A 19 17.49 23.93 -5.80
N ILE A 20 17.11 22.86 -6.50
CA ILE A 20 15.70 22.53 -6.72
C ILE A 20 15.13 22.20 -5.34
N MET A 21 14.42 23.15 -4.76
CA MET A 21 13.65 22.91 -3.54
C MET A 21 12.64 21.80 -3.87
N ALA A 22 12.62 20.73 -3.08
CA ALA A 22 11.64 19.67 -3.27
C ALA A 22 10.23 20.29 -3.23
N GLN A 23 9.52 20.22 -4.34
CA GLN A 23 8.18 20.78 -4.45
C GLN A 23 7.20 19.99 -3.60
N SER A 24 6.26 20.69 -2.94
CA SER A 24 5.18 20.03 -2.20
C SER A 24 4.40 19.10 -3.13
N PRO A 25 4.16 17.85 -2.73
CA PRO A 25 3.29 16.95 -3.47
C PRO A 25 1.80 17.25 -3.26
N VAL A 26 1.46 18.18 -2.37
CA VAL A 26 0.06 18.57 -2.11
C VAL A 26 -0.37 19.62 -3.15
N PRO A 27 -1.35 19.29 -4.01
CA PRO A 27 -1.86 20.26 -5.00
C PRO A 27 -2.46 21.49 -4.32
N ALA A 28 -2.30 22.66 -4.95
CA ALA A 28 -2.97 23.87 -4.47
C ALA A 28 -4.49 23.64 -4.44
N GLY A 29 -5.12 23.87 -3.28
CA GLY A 29 -6.55 23.68 -3.10
C GLY A 29 -6.98 22.22 -2.87
N ALA A 30 -6.04 21.29 -2.66
CA ALA A 30 -6.38 19.91 -2.30
C ALA A 30 -7.22 19.86 -1.02
N VAL A 31 -8.23 19.01 -1.02
CA VAL A 31 -9.17 18.82 0.10
C VAL A 31 -8.95 17.47 0.73
N VAL A 32 -9.01 17.44 2.05
CA VAL A 32 -9.05 16.20 2.83
C VAL A 32 -10.51 15.80 3.00
N ASP A 33 -10.96 14.80 2.26
CA ASP A 33 -12.33 14.34 2.25
C ASP A 33 -12.54 13.25 3.29
N LYS A 34 -13.59 13.38 4.13
CA LYS A 34 -14.02 12.31 5.04
C LYS A 34 -14.88 11.32 4.25
N ILE A 35 -14.36 10.12 4.01
CA ILE A 35 -15.00 9.09 3.17
C ILE A 35 -15.80 8.05 3.97
N ALA A 36 -15.44 7.85 5.25
CA ALA A 36 -16.20 6.96 6.15
C ALA A 36 -16.03 7.42 7.61
N ALA A 37 -17.03 7.13 8.46
CA ALA A 37 -17.02 7.50 9.87
C ALA A 37 -17.95 6.60 10.69
N GLY A 38 -17.91 6.76 12.03
CA GLY A 38 -18.77 6.02 12.96
C GLY A 38 -18.16 4.74 13.51
N PHE A 39 -16.84 4.62 13.44
CA PHE A 39 -16.05 3.51 13.99
C PHE A 39 -15.65 3.81 15.45
N GLN A 40 -14.95 2.86 16.08
CA GLN A 40 -14.46 3.04 17.46
C GLN A 40 -13.02 3.56 17.49
N PHE A 41 -12.13 2.95 16.74
CA PHE A 41 -10.74 3.40 16.54
C PHE A 41 -10.16 2.72 15.31
N VAL A 42 -9.96 3.49 14.24
CA VAL A 42 -9.56 2.95 12.94
C VAL A 42 -8.06 3.02 12.70
N GLU A 43 -7.55 1.98 12.04
CA GLU A 43 -6.13 1.73 11.80
C GLU A 43 -5.90 0.93 10.51
N GLY A 44 -4.63 0.81 10.11
CA GLY A 44 -4.15 -0.10 9.08
C GLY A 44 -4.87 0.00 7.76
N PRO A 45 -4.98 1.19 7.13
CA PRO A 45 -5.63 1.30 5.83
C PRO A 45 -4.79 0.56 4.79
N LEU A 46 -5.46 -0.23 3.96
CA LEU A 46 -4.84 -1.03 2.89
C LEU A 46 -5.72 -0.98 1.66
N TRP A 47 -5.17 -0.52 0.54
CA TRP A 47 -5.84 -0.62 -0.75
C TRP A 47 -5.75 -2.05 -1.26
N HIS A 48 -6.91 -2.67 -1.51
CA HIS A 48 -6.96 -4.03 -2.01
C HIS A 48 -6.86 -4.05 -3.54
N PRO A 49 -6.14 -5.00 -4.16
CA PRO A 49 -5.99 -5.07 -5.62
C PRO A 49 -7.31 -5.17 -6.39
N ASP A 50 -8.38 -5.62 -5.74
CA ASP A 50 -9.74 -5.65 -6.32
C ASP A 50 -10.43 -4.28 -6.34
N GLY A 51 -9.71 -3.17 -6.01
CA GLY A 51 -10.19 -1.80 -6.18
C GLY A 51 -11.06 -1.29 -5.05
N PHE A 52 -10.77 -1.64 -3.81
CA PHE A 52 -11.42 -1.12 -2.62
C PHE A 52 -10.44 -0.93 -1.45
N LEU A 53 -10.81 -0.10 -0.50
CA LEU A 53 -10.04 0.10 0.72
C LEU A 53 -10.51 -0.87 1.80
N ILE A 54 -9.57 -1.50 2.53
CA ILE A 54 -9.86 -2.15 3.81
C ILE A 54 -9.13 -1.44 4.95
N PHE A 55 -9.68 -1.49 6.14
CA PHE A 55 -9.08 -0.90 7.34
C PHE A 55 -9.59 -1.59 8.60
N SER A 56 -8.78 -1.60 9.64
CA SER A 56 -9.10 -2.18 10.94
C SER A 56 -9.91 -1.21 11.81
N ASP A 57 -10.89 -1.72 12.52
CA ASP A 57 -11.47 -1.10 13.73
C ASP A 57 -11.09 -1.99 14.91
N ILE A 58 -10.05 -1.60 15.63
CA ILE A 58 -9.36 -2.44 16.62
C ILE A 58 -10.33 -2.85 17.73
N PRO A 59 -11.05 -1.91 18.42
CA PRO A 59 -11.96 -2.29 19.52
C PRO A 59 -13.15 -3.13 19.04
N ALA A 60 -13.65 -2.88 17.83
CA ALA A 60 -14.75 -3.64 17.23
C ALA A 60 -14.33 -5.04 16.78
N SER A 61 -13.02 -5.36 16.80
CA SER A 61 -12.43 -6.59 16.26
C SER A 61 -12.92 -6.87 14.84
N THR A 62 -12.90 -5.84 13.99
CA THR A 62 -13.47 -5.90 12.64
C THR A 62 -12.54 -5.23 11.64
N VAL A 63 -12.32 -5.87 10.50
CA VAL A 63 -11.80 -5.21 9.30
C VAL A 63 -13.00 -4.82 8.44
N TYR A 64 -13.08 -3.56 8.09
CA TYR A 64 -14.11 -3.04 7.19
C TYR A 64 -13.56 -2.91 5.77
N LYS A 65 -14.48 -2.95 4.81
CA LYS A 65 -14.27 -2.61 3.40
C LYS A 65 -15.04 -1.33 3.09
N TRP A 66 -14.38 -0.36 2.47
CA TRP A 66 -15.00 0.79 1.84
C TRP A 66 -14.90 0.65 0.32
N ASP A 67 -16.03 0.81 -0.37
CA ASP A 67 -16.15 0.68 -1.82
C ASP A 67 -16.20 2.07 -2.45
N PRO A 68 -15.21 2.48 -3.27
CA PRO A 68 -15.16 3.81 -3.87
C PRO A 68 -16.28 4.06 -4.89
N ALA A 69 -16.81 3.01 -5.53
CA ALA A 69 -17.86 3.15 -6.53
C ALA A 69 -19.21 3.53 -5.91
N THR A 70 -19.44 3.11 -4.65
CA THR A 70 -20.72 3.33 -3.96
C THR A 70 -20.61 4.25 -2.73
N GLY A 71 -19.39 4.46 -2.22
CA GLY A 71 -19.13 5.14 -0.95
C GLY A 71 -19.55 4.35 0.30
N ASN A 72 -20.00 3.10 0.12
CA ASN A 72 -20.52 2.30 1.23
C ASN A 72 -19.42 1.54 1.97
N THR A 73 -19.64 1.34 3.25
CA THR A 73 -18.79 0.50 4.11
C THR A 73 -19.51 -0.79 4.49
N SER A 74 -18.80 -1.91 4.45
CA SER A 74 -19.27 -3.24 4.83
C SER A 74 -18.23 -4.00 5.63
N VAL A 75 -18.61 -5.09 6.30
CA VAL A 75 -17.67 -5.96 7.00
C VAL A 75 -16.89 -6.81 6.00
N PHE A 76 -15.55 -6.73 6.06
CA PHE A 76 -14.65 -7.58 5.28
C PHE A 76 -14.24 -8.83 6.06
N HIS A 77 -13.90 -8.67 7.36
CA HIS A 77 -13.47 -9.77 8.22
C HIS A 77 -13.85 -9.53 9.69
N LYS A 78 -14.53 -10.51 10.31
CA LYS A 78 -14.91 -10.48 11.72
C LYS A 78 -15.08 -11.90 12.27
N PRO A 79 -14.52 -12.24 13.45
CA PRO A 79 -13.67 -11.40 14.29
C PRO A 79 -12.25 -11.29 13.73
N SER A 80 -11.67 -10.10 13.71
CA SER A 80 -10.33 -9.84 13.17
C SER A 80 -9.19 -10.12 14.18
N GLY A 81 -9.52 -10.50 15.42
CA GLY A 81 -8.56 -10.65 16.50
C GLY A 81 -7.97 -9.32 16.98
N ASN A 82 -8.78 -8.24 16.93
CA ASN A 82 -8.35 -6.86 17.22
C ASN A 82 -7.16 -6.47 16.33
N SER A 83 -7.31 -6.71 15.02
CA SER A 83 -6.28 -6.35 14.04
C SER A 83 -5.98 -4.85 14.06
N ASN A 84 -4.72 -4.51 13.85
CA ASN A 84 -4.19 -3.16 13.70
C ASN A 84 -3.66 -2.98 12.26
N GLY A 85 -2.35 -2.91 12.04
CA GLY A 85 -1.73 -2.79 10.73
C GLY A 85 -2.12 -3.92 9.78
N LEU A 86 -2.34 -3.57 8.52
CA LEU A 86 -2.65 -4.49 7.43
C LEU A 86 -1.65 -4.33 6.29
N SER A 87 -1.34 -5.42 5.61
CA SER A 87 -0.55 -5.42 4.37
C SER A 87 -0.96 -6.62 3.51
N LEU A 88 -0.43 -6.69 2.28
CA LEU A 88 -0.52 -7.89 1.45
C LEU A 88 0.80 -8.67 1.48
N ASP A 89 0.72 -9.99 1.39
CA ASP A 89 1.89 -10.79 1.03
C ASP A 89 2.02 -10.90 -0.51
N LEU A 90 3.12 -11.49 -0.99
CA LEU A 90 3.38 -11.63 -2.43
C LEU A 90 2.34 -12.47 -3.18
N GLN A 91 1.49 -13.22 -2.48
CA GLN A 91 0.41 -14.02 -3.04
C GLN A 91 -0.95 -13.30 -2.99
N GLY A 92 -0.97 -12.04 -2.51
CA GLY A 92 -2.19 -11.24 -2.36
C GLY A 92 -3.04 -11.60 -1.14
N ASN A 93 -2.51 -12.39 -0.20
CA ASN A 93 -3.21 -12.63 1.06
C ASN A 93 -3.08 -11.43 2.00
N VAL A 94 -4.11 -11.17 2.79
CA VAL A 94 -4.08 -10.09 3.77
C VAL A 94 -3.30 -10.52 5.01
N LEU A 95 -2.26 -9.78 5.35
CA LEU A 95 -1.54 -9.91 6.62
C LEU A 95 -2.18 -8.98 7.65
N LEU A 96 -2.32 -9.47 8.88
CA LEU A 96 -2.97 -8.77 9.99
C LEU A 96 -2.06 -8.78 11.22
N CYS A 97 -1.74 -7.61 11.76
CA CYS A 97 -1.18 -7.49 13.11
C CYS A 97 -2.31 -7.61 14.13
N GLN A 98 -2.45 -8.76 14.79
CA GLN A 98 -3.55 -9.06 15.71
C GLN A 98 -3.17 -8.82 17.17
N HIS A 99 -3.63 -7.71 17.76
CA HIS A 99 -3.42 -7.39 19.16
C HIS A 99 -4.02 -8.45 20.10
N GLY A 100 -5.28 -8.83 19.89
CA GLY A 100 -6.00 -9.76 20.76
C GLY A 100 -5.44 -11.18 20.72
N LYS A 101 -4.87 -11.61 19.60
CA LYS A 101 -4.22 -12.92 19.47
C LYS A 101 -2.70 -12.86 19.65
N ARG A 102 -2.12 -11.67 19.75
CA ARG A 102 -0.69 -11.43 19.95
C ARG A 102 0.16 -12.10 18.88
N ARG A 103 -0.18 -11.82 17.59
CA ARG A 103 0.48 -12.46 16.44
C ARG A 103 0.35 -11.63 15.18
N VAL A 104 1.20 -11.92 14.20
CA VAL A 104 0.93 -11.63 12.79
C VAL A 104 0.20 -12.83 12.20
N ALA A 105 -0.94 -12.60 11.54
CA ALA A 105 -1.73 -13.62 10.87
C ALA A 105 -1.78 -13.38 9.36
N ARG A 106 -2.07 -14.44 8.60
CA ARG A 106 -2.37 -14.41 7.17
C ARG A 106 -3.81 -14.85 6.96
N ARG A 107 -4.59 -14.06 6.25
CA ARG A 107 -5.91 -14.40 5.77
C ARG A 107 -5.87 -14.61 4.26
N SER A 108 -6.15 -15.84 3.84
CA SER A 108 -6.19 -16.23 2.43
C SER A 108 -7.48 -15.76 1.74
N SER A 109 -7.52 -15.80 0.42
CA SER A 109 -8.69 -15.40 -0.39
C SER A 109 -9.94 -16.23 -0.13
N ASP A 110 -9.80 -17.48 0.31
CA ASP A 110 -10.90 -18.35 0.74
C ASP A 110 -11.46 -18.00 2.13
N GLY A 111 -10.87 -17.01 2.81
CA GLY A 111 -11.25 -16.57 4.15
C GLY A 111 -10.59 -17.32 5.29
N SER A 112 -9.81 -18.35 5.03
CA SER A 112 -9.05 -19.07 6.08
C SER A 112 -7.97 -18.19 6.70
N GLU A 113 -7.69 -18.38 7.99
CA GLU A 113 -6.69 -17.62 8.73
C GLU A 113 -5.65 -18.54 9.36
N SER A 114 -4.38 -18.22 9.20
CA SER A 114 -3.25 -18.94 9.80
C SER A 114 -2.31 -17.98 10.53
N ALA A 115 -1.58 -18.49 11.53
CA ALA A 115 -0.51 -17.72 12.18
C ALA A 115 0.72 -17.64 11.28
N VAL A 116 1.32 -16.47 11.18
CA VAL A 116 2.62 -16.21 10.54
C VAL A 116 3.70 -16.17 11.61
N ALA A 117 3.57 -15.28 12.60
CA ALA A 117 4.50 -15.13 13.72
C ALA A 117 3.70 -14.94 15.01
N GLU A 118 3.91 -15.78 16.02
CA GLU A 118 3.18 -15.76 17.30
C GLU A 118 4.11 -15.79 18.51
N THR A 119 5.25 -16.45 18.40
CA THR A 119 6.21 -16.60 19.48
C THR A 119 7.63 -16.33 19.02
N TYR A 120 8.45 -15.77 19.91
CA TYR A 120 9.88 -15.60 19.73
C TYR A 120 10.61 -16.24 20.92
N GLN A 121 11.51 -17.21 20.65
CA GLN A 121 12.25 -17.97 21.66
C GLN A 121 11.33 -18.60 22.73
N GLY A 122 10.18 -19.16 22.29
CA GLY A 122 9.20 -19.82 23.15
C GLY A 122 8.31 -18.89 23.98
N LYS A 123 8.42 -17.57 23.83
CA LYS A 123 7.59 -16.55 24.49
C LYS A 123 6.65 -15.91 23.48
N LYS A 124 5.44 -15.58 23.91
CA LYS A 124 4.49 -14.85 23.07
C LYS A 124 5.00 -13.46 22.71
N LEU A 125 4.75 -13.04 21.49
CA LEU A 125 4.90 -11.65 21.07
C LEU A 125 4.07 -10.73 21.97
N ASN A 126 4.40 -9.43 22.01
CA ASN A 126 3.63 -8.47 22.78
C ASN A 126 2.28 -8.20 22.09
N SER A 127 2.30 -7.39 21.08
CA SER A 127 1.09 -6.94 20.39
C SER A 127 1.50 -6.36 19.02
N PRO A 128 1.82 -7.22 18.03
CA PRO A 128 2.25 -6.77 16.71
C PRO A 128 1.35 -5.63 16.21
N ASN A 129 1.99 -4.52 15.79
CA ASN A 129 1.28 -3.26 15.57
C ASN A 129 1.18 -2.89 14.08
N ASP A 130 2.30 -2.66 13.41
CA ASP A 130 2.33 -2.33 11.98
C ASP A 130 3.36 -3.21 11.25
N LEU A 131 3.22 -3.34 9.94
CA LEU A 131 4.06 -4.23 9.14
C LEU A 131 4.28 -3.69 7.72
N THR A 132 5.37 -4.16 7.14
CA THR A 132 5.70 -3.94 5.73
C THR A 132 6.31 -5.20 5.13
N VAL A 133 6.06 -5.45 3.85
CA VAL A 133 6.54 -6.64 3.15
C VAL A 133 7.58 -6.22 2.13
N LYS A 134 8.72 -6.90 2.11
CA LYS A 134 9.81 -6.68 1.17
C LYS A 134 9.59 -7.49 -0.12
N LYS A 135 10.15 -7.05 -1.26
CA LYS A 135 10.05 -7.73 -2.58
C LYS A 135 10.47 -9.19 -2.59
N ASP A 136 11.28 -9.60 -1.63
CA ASP A 136 11.70 -11.00 -1.46
C ASP A 136 10.75 -11.84 -0.58
N GLY A 137 9.62 -11.24 -0.14
CA GLY A 137 8.61 -11.88 0.69
C GLY A 137 8.90 -11.85 2.20
N ASN A 138 9.99 -11.24 2.64
CA ASN A 138 10.24 -11.04 4.05
C ASN A 138 9.27 -10.01 4.64
N ILE A 139 8.67 -10.35 5.78
CA ILE A 139 7.73 -9.49 6.52
C ILE A 139 8.47 -8.84 7.66
N PHE A 140 8.48 -7.50 7.71
CA PHE A 140 9.04 -6.74 8.81
C PHE A 140 7.88 -6.13 9.62
N PHE A 141 7.94 -6.24 10.95
CA PHE A 141 6.86 -5.73 11.80
C PHE A 141 7.39 -5.21 13.14
N THR A 142 6.59 -4.38 13.79
CA THR A 142 6.83 -3.83 15.10
C THR A 142 5.97 -4.54 16.14
N ASP A 143 6.52 -4.72 17.37
CA ASP A 143 5.84 -5.46 18.45
C ASP A 143 5.86 -4.67 19.79
N PRO A 144 5.17 -3.51 19.85
CA PRO A 144 4.99 -2.74 21.09
C PRO A 144 3.90 -3.34 21.98
N PRO A 145 3.70 -2.84 23.22
CA PRO A 145 2.75 -3.43 24.17
C PRO A 145 1.35 -2.81 24.14
N TYR A 146 0.87 -2.26 23.00
CA TYR A 146 -0.40 -1.52 23.00
C TYR A 146 -1.64 -2.39 23.23
N GLY A 147 -1.63 -3.65 22.80
CA GLY A 147 -2.75 -4.60 22.96
C GLY A 147 -2.68 -5.47 24.20
N ILE A 148 -1.72 -5.24 25.10
CA ILE A 148 -1.51 -6.05 26.32
C ILE A 148 -1.28 -5.16 27.54
N ASN A 149 -1.45 -5.75 28.74
CA ASN A 149 -1.02 -5.16 29.99
C ASN A 149 0.34 -5.71 30.44
N SER A 150 0.97 -5.08 31.42
CA SER A 150 2.32 -5.42 31.90
C SER A 150 2.46 -6.87 32.43
N SER A 151 1.36 -7.48 32.92
CA SER A 151 1.38 -8.87 33.38
C SER A 151 1.45 -9.87 32.21
N GLN A 152 1.09 -9.47 31.03
CA GLN A 152 1.11 -10.28 29.81
C GLN A 152 2.43 -10.15 29.04
N GLU A 153 3.30 -9.22 29.40
CA GLU A 153 4.61 -9.03 28.75
C GLU A 153 5.57 -10.17 29.07
N GLU A 154 5.74 -11.10 28.13
CA GLU A 154 6.67 -12.21 28.27
C GLU A 154 8.08 -11.87 27.77
N LEU A 155 8.20 -11.09 26.69
CA LEU A 155 9.49 -10.74 26.05
C LEU A 155 10.31 -9.75 26.87
N LYS A 156 9.67 -8.84 27.61
CA LYS A 156 10.29 -7.76 28.38
C LYS A 156 11.13 -6.76 27.54
N PHE A 157 10.82 -6.66 26.27
CA PHE A 157 11.33 -5.66 25.34
C PHE A 157 10.32 -5.48 24.21
N TYR A 158 10.47 -4.40 23.43
CA TYR A 158 9.63 -4.10 22.28
C TYR A 158 10.48 -4.13 21.02
N GLY A 159 10.16 -5.08 20.12
CA GLY A 159 11.02 -5.45 19.01
C GLY A 159 10.61 -4.88 17.66
N ILE A 160 11.59 -4.75 16.79
CA ILE A 160 11.43 -4.77 15.35
C ILE A 160 11.85 -6.16 14.91
N PHE A 161 10.95 -6.88 14.22
CA PHE A 161 11.18 -8.26 13.81
C PHE A 161 11.14 -8.39 12.29
N ARG A 162 11.80 -9.44 11.80
CA ARG A 162 11.69 -9.94 10.44
C ARG A 162 11.25 -11.39 10.47
N TYR A 163 10.22 -11.73 9.68
CA TYR A 163 9.79 -13.10 9.44
C TYR A 163 10.08 -13.47 7.98
N SER A 164 10.83 -14.54 7.76
CA SER A 164 11.24 -14.98 6.43
C SER A 164 10.19 -15.88 5.78
N PRO A 165 10.17 -16.00 4.44
CA PRO A 165 9.34 -16.98 3.73
C PRO A 165 9.62 -18.44 4.15
N ALA A 166 10.81 -18.72 4.68
CA ALA A 166 11.18 -20.05 5.23
C ALA A 166 10.64 -20.29 6.65
N GLY A 167 9.94 -19.33 7.26
CA GLY A 167 9.34 -19.48 8.57
C GLY A 167 10.25 -19.08 9.75
N GLU A 168 11.36 -18.40 9.50
CA GLU A 168 12.27 -17.94 10.53
C GLU A 168 11.87 -16.57 11.06
N LEU A 169 11.73 -16.41 12.39
CA LEU A 169 11.51 -15.14 13.07
C LEU A 169 12.79 -14.63 13.70
N VAL A 170 13.25 -13.47 13.27
CA VAL A 170 14.49 -12.82 13.70
C VAL A 170 14.18 -11.48 14.37
N LEU A 171 14.77 -11.24 15.55
CA LEU A 171 14.78 -9.92 16.19
C LEU A 171 15.86 -9.05 15.55
N LEU A 172 15.47 -7.92 15.00
CA LEU A 172 16.39 -6.99 14.33
C LEU A 172 16.87 -5.87 15.25
N ASP A 173 15.97 -5.27 16.03
CA ASP A 173 16.27 -4.19 16.97
C ASP A 173 15.27 -4.21 18.14
N LYS A 174 15.69 -3.77 19.33
CA LYS A 174 14.87 -3.61 20.54
C LYS A 174 15.21 -2.33 21.31
N SER A 175 15.75 -1.37 20.62
CA SER A 175 16.27 -0.15 21.25
C SER A 175 15.26 1.00 21.29
N LEU A 176 14.06 0.82 20.66
CA LEU A 176 12.98 1.78 20.71
C LEU A 176 12.05 1.51 21.90
N ASN A 177 11.47 2.59 22.42
CA ASN A 177 10.54 2.48 23.56
C ASN A 177 9.13 2.10 23.15
N ARG A 178 8.65 2.61 22.01
CA ARG A 178 7.31 2.33 21.45
C ARG A 178 7.39 2.26 19.92
N PRO A 179 8.07 1.21 19.35
CA PRO A 179 8.10 1.07 17.89
C PRO A 179 6.68 0.92 17.37
N ASN A 180 6.33 1.68 16.33
CA ASN A 180 4.98 1.69 15.76
C ASN A 180 5.04 1.62 14.23
N GLY A 181 4.75 2.71 13.50
CA GLY A 181 4.77 2.70 12.05
C GLY A 181 6.12 2.25 11.48
N ILE A 182 6.07 1.48 10.41
CA ILE A 182 7.22 0.89 9.74
C ILE A 182 7.04 0.92 8.23
N CYS A 183 8.05 1.35 7.48
CA CYS A 183 8.05 1.27 6.02
C CYS A 183 9.48 1.27 5.46
N PHE A 184 9.63 0.81 4.21
CA PHE A 184 10.88 0.90 3.46
C PHE A 184 10.97 2.18 2.62
N SER A 185 12.20 2.54 2.23
CA SER A 185 12.42 3.40 1.05
C SER A 185 12.00 2.64 -0.23
N PRO A 186 11.72 3.34 -1.35
CA PRO A 186 11.28 2.67 -2.59
C PRO A 186 12.27 1.63 -3.14
N ASP A 187 13.56 1.82 -2.90
CA ASP A 187 14.65 0.90 -3.27
C ASP A 187 14.92 -0.17 -2.20
N GLU A 188 14.13 -0.16 -1.10
CA GLU A 188 14.26 -1.04 0.06
C GLU A 188 15.63 -1.05 0.75
N SER A 189 16.49 -0.07 0.46
CA SER A 189 17.81 0.07 1.09
C SER A 189 17.74 0.67 2.50
N LYS A 190 16.62 1.30 2.85
CA LYS A 190 16.37 1.91 4.16
C LYS A 190 15.09 1.38 4.80
N LEU A 191 15.14 1.18 6.12
CA LEU A 191 13.96 0.87 6.93
C LEU A 191 13.71 2.05 7.88
N TYR A 192 12.51 2.64 7.79
CA TYR A 192 12.03 3.68 8.69
C TYR A 192 11.15 3.06 9.76
N VAL A 193 11.39 3.41 11.02
CA VAL A 193 10.50 3.05 12.14
C VAL A 193 10.40 4.24 13.08
N ASN A 194 9.20 4.57 13.54
CA ASN A 194 9.05 5.59 14.57
C ASN A 194 9.03 5.01 15.98
N ASP A 195 9.47 5.82 16.94
CA ASP A 195 9.23 5.66 18.35
C ASP A 195 8.08 6.59 18.73
N SER A 196 6.88 6.02 18.80
CA SER A 196 5.62 6.73 18.80
C SER A 196 5.53 7.84 19.85
N GLN A 197 5.73 7.51 21.12
CA GLN A 197 5.63 8.45 22.23
C GLN A 197 6.81 9.45 22.30
N ALA A 198 7.96 9.07 21.76
CA ALA A 198 9.11 9.95 21.66
C ALA A 198 8.99 10.96 20.52
N LEU A 199 8.00 10.85 19.65
CA LEU A 199 7.81 11.63 18.42
C LEU A 199 9.06 11.66 17.54
N LYS A 200 9.75 10.50 17.44
CA LYS A 200 10.99 10.36 16.69
C LYS A 200 10.84 9.32 15.60
N ILE A 201 11.38 9.63 14.45
CA ILE A 201 11.53 8.68 13.35
C ILE A 201 13.00 8.31 13.26
N TYR A 202 13.29 7.03 13.25
CA TYR A 202 14.61 6.48 13.03
C TYR A 202 14.70 5.80 11.67
N VAL A 203 15.91 5.71 11.14
CA VAL A 203 16.20 5.03 9.88
C VAL A 203 17.43 4.13 10.05
N TRP A 204 17.35 2.95 9.48
CA TRP A 204 18.42 1.96 9.39
C TRP A 204 18.77 1.68 7.94
N ASP A 205 20.02 1.27 7.70
CA ASP A 205 20.43 0.63 6.47
C ASP A 205 20.00 -0.83 6.49
N VAL A 206 19.35 -1.30 5.41
CA VAL A 206 19.03 -2.71 5.22
C VAL A 206 20.21 -3.37 4.52
N GLN A 207 20.80 -4.39 5.16
CA GLN A 207 21.96 -5.10 4.65
C GLN A 207 21.56 -6.23 3.69
N ALA A 208 22.52 -6.74 2.91
CA ALA A 208 22.27 -7.83 1.97
C ALA A 208 21.81 -9.14 2.64
N ASP A 209 22.14 -9.35 3.92
CA ASP A 209 21.69 -10.48 4.74
C ASP A 209 20.35 -10.18 5.45
N LEU A 210 19.70 -9.07 5.13
CA LEU A 210 18.44 -8.59 5.69
C LEU A 210 18.53 -8.21 7.18
N SER A 211 19.72 -8.08 7.74
CA SER A 211 19.93 -7.38 9.01
C SER A 211 19.78 -5.87 8.81
N ILE A 212 19.61 -5.14 9.91
CA ILE A 212 19.56 -3.67 9.89
C ILE A 212 20.74 -3.08 10.66
N ALA A 213 21.35 -2.03 10.12
CA ALA A 213 22.53 -1.39 10.69
C ALA A 213 22.45 0.13 10.61
N ASN A 214 23.47 0.82 11.16
CA ASN A 214 23.65 2.27 11.03
C ASN A 214 22.42 3.09 11.42
N LYS A 215 21.77 2.71 12.56
CA LYS A 215 20.63 3.46 13.09
C LYS A 215 20.95 4.94 13.25
N THR A 216 20.17 5.80 12.62
CA THR A 216 20.26 7.26 12.79
C THR A 216 18.90 7.87 13.07
N LEU A 217 18.89 9.02 13.77
CA LEU A 217 17.68 9.82 13.88
C LEU A 217 17.37 10.43 12.50
N PHE A 218 16.19 10.12 11.97
CA PHE A 218 15.69 10.73 10.75
C PHE A 218 15.08 12.10 11.07
N TYR A 219 14.11 12.13 11.99
CA TYR A 219 13.47 13.38 12.39
C TYR A 219 12.93 13.29 13.83
N SER A 220 12.85 14.45 14.51
CA SER A 220 12.19 14.62 15.81
C SER A 220 11.06 15.61 15.64
N MET A 221 9.81 15.13 15.70
CA MET A 221 8.63 15.97 15.59
C MET A 221 8.41 16.77 16.87
N THR A 222 7.69 17.88 16.75
CA THR A 222 7.28 18.73 17.86
C THR A 222 5.77 18.85 17.92
N GLY A 223 5.20 19.00 19.11
CA GLY A 223 3.77 19.11 19.34
C GLY A 223 3.24 18.03 20.27
N GLY A 224 1.94 18.03 20.51
CA GLY A 224 1.24 17.00 21.28
C GLY A 224 0.73 15.89 20.38
N GLY A 225 0.69 14.65 20.89
CA GLY A 225 0.21 13.48 20.16
C GLY A 225 1.27 12.38 20.04
N ALA A 226 1.14 11.55 19.05
CA ALA A 226 2.04 10.43 18.77
C ALA A 226 2.42 10.41 17.28
N ALA A 227 3.58 9.85 16.95
CA ALA A 227 3.90 9.39 15.61
C ALA A 227 3.40 7.94 15.48
N ASP A 228 2.69 7.64 14.40
CA ASP A 228 2.03 6.35 14.20
C ASP A 228 2.36 5.80 12.80
N GLY A 229 1.43 5.45 11.95
CA GLY A 229 1.69 4.89 10.65
C GLY A 229 2.52 5.77 9.71
N MET A 230 3.26 5.14 8.80
CA MET A 230 4.14 5.79 7.82
C MET A 230 4.14 5.06 6.48
N LYS A 231 4.29 5.81 5.38
CA LYS A 231 4.52 5.27 4.03
C LYS A 231 5.47 6.18 3.25
N THR A 232 6.09 5.64 2.22
CA THR A 232 6.90 6.41 1.26
C THR A 232 6.19 6.55 -0.08
N ASP A 233 6.61 7.51 -0.91
CA ASP A 233 6.26 7.59 -2.31
C ASP A 233 7.43 7.16 -3.20
N THR A 234 7.20 7.07 -4.51
CA THR A 234 8.20 6.63 -5.50
C THR A 234 9.42 7.55 -5.62
N GLU A 235 9.33 8.81 -5.15
CA GLU A 235 10.44 9.77 -5.09
C GLU A 235 11.20 9.68 -3.76
N GLY A 236 10.81 8.77 -2.86
CA GLY A 236 11.45 8.57 -1.55
C GLY A 236 11.06 9.59 -0.49
N ARG A 237 10.02 10.40 -0.72
CA ARG A 237 9.45 11.24 0.34
C ARG A 237 8.75 10.34 1.37
N LEU A 238 8.95 10.65 2.64
CA LEU A 238 8.33 9.93 3.75
C LEU A 238 7.09 10.70 4.22
N TYR A 239 5.97 10.02 4.31
CA TYR A 239 4.71 10.50 4.87
C TYR A 239 4.50 9.82 6.21
N SER A 240 4.38 10.58 7.27
CA SER A 240 4.19 10.05 8.63
C SER A 240 3.05 10.77 9.32
N SER A 241 2.21 10.00 9.99
CA SER A 241 1.31 10.58 10.97
C SER A 241 2.10 11.30 12.06
N GLY A 242 1.51 12.33 12.64
CA GLY A 242 2.14 13.10 13.70
C GLY A 242 1.25 14.22 14.20
N PRO A 243 1.75 15.05 15.11
CA PRO A 243 0.98 16.15 15.68
C PRO A 243 0.28 17.02 14.63
N GLY A 244 -1.05 16.98 14.61
CA GLY A 244 -1.92 17.81 13.77
C GLY A 244 -2.04 17.37 12.31
N GLY A 245 -1.70 16.13 11.96
CA GLY A 245 -1.94 15.60 10.61
C GLY A 245 -0.83 14.71 10.06
N VAL A 246 -0.68 14.67 8.74
CA VAL A 246 0.37 13.93 8.05
C VAL A 246 1.53 14.87 7.71
N TRP A 247 2.71 14.54 8.17
CA TRP A 247 3.96 15.25 7.87
C TRP A 247 4.62 14.63 6.66
N ILE A 248 5.10 15.47 5.74
CA ILE A 248 5.78 15.06 4.52
C ILE A 248 7.24 15.50 4.59
N PHE A 249 8.13 14.53 4.46
CA PHE A 249 9.58 14.75 4.52
C PHE A 249 10.23 14.43 3.19
N SER A 250 11.21 15.24 2.81
CA SER A 250 12.13 14.89 1.73
C SER A 250 13.13 13.80 2.16
N PRO A 251 13.76 13.10 1.20
CA PRO A 251 14.80 12.10 1.51
C PRO A 251 15.99 12.70 2.30
N ASP A 252 16.25 14.00 2.17
CA ASP A 252 17.28 14.74 2.91
C ASP A 252 16.79 15.25 4.29
N LYS A 253 15.71 14.66 4.81
CA LYS A 253 15.19 14.85 6.19
C LYS A 253 14.56 16.22 6.47
N LYS A 254 14.16 16.97 5.45
CA LYS A 254 13.48 18.25 5.63
C LYS A 254 11.96 18.05 5.59
N VAL A 255 11.23 18.80 6.40
CA VAL A 255 9.79 18.92 6.27
C VAL A 255 9.49 19.71 5.00
N ILE A 256 8.74 19.12 4.07
CA ILE A 256 8.34 19.76 2.81
C ILE A 256 6.94 20.35 2.95
N ASP A 257 6.04 19.59 3.61
CA ASP A 257 4.65 19.99 3.77
C ASP A 257 4.00 19.27 4.96
N LYS A 258 2.75 19.65 5.25
CA LYS A 258 1.92 19.01 6.27
C LYS A 258 0.46 19.05 5.87
N ILE A 259 -0.17 17.90 5.77
CA ILE A 259 -1.59 17.76 5.52
C ILE A 259 -2.34 17.83 6.86
N ALA A 260 -3.12 18.88 7.06
CA ALA A 260 -3.97 19.00 8.24
C ALA A 260 -5.16 18.02 8.15
N VAL A 261 -5.38 17.22 9.19
CA VAL A 261 -6.50 16.28 9.28
C VAL A 261 -7.30 16.62 10.52
N PRO A 262 -8.66 16.64 10.45
CA PRO A 262 -9.50 17.07 11.57
C PRO A 262 -9.40 16.21 12.85
N GLU A 263 -9.04 14.94 12.69
CA GLU A 263 -8.89 13.98 13.80
C GLU A 263 -7.43 13.54 13.91
N THR A 264 -7.06 12.93 15.05
CA THR A 264 -5.70 12.39 15.25
C THR A 264 -5.44 11.26 14.27
N VAL A 265 -4.46 11.46 13.38
CA VAL A 265 -4.06 10.47 12.37
C VAL A 265 -3.40 9.29 13.06
N THR A 266 -3.90 8.10 12.77
CA THR A 266 -3.35 6.81 13.21
C THR A 266 -2.45 6.19 12.16
N ASN A 267 -2.95 6.03 10.92
CA ASN A 267 -2.16 5.42 9.86
C ASN A 267 -2.53 6.01 8.49
N LEU A 268 -1.80 5.61 7.46
CA LEU A 268 -2.00 6.07 6.10
C LEU A 268 -1.51 5.02 5.10
N ASN A 269 -2.11 4.98 3.92
CA ASN A 269 -1.64 4.16 2.81
C ASN A 269 -2.06 4.76 1.47
N TRP A 270 -1.28 4.44 0.46
CA TRP A 270 -1.57 4.80 -0.91
C TRP A 270 -2.61 3.87 -1.52
N GLY A 271 -3.39 4.36 -2.45
CA GLY A 271 -4.33 3.54 -3.17
C GLY A 271 -4.96 4.27 -4.35
N ASP A 272 -6.12 3.76 -4.78
CA ASP A 272 -6.75 4.06 -6.05
C ASP A 272 -5.99 3.43 -7.23
N THR A 273 -6.53 3.53 -8.45
CA THR A 273 -6.00 2.84 -9.64
C THR A 273 -4.61 3.32 -10.05
N ASP A 274 -4.20 4.50 -9.64
CA ASP A 274 -2.91 5.13 -9.99
C ASP A 274 -2.01 5.40 -8.78
N TYR A 275 -2.42 4.94 -7.57
CA TYR A 275 -1.67 5.13 -6.33
C TYR A 275 -1.32 6.60 -6.01
N GLN A 276 -2.15 7.54 -6.44
CA GLN A 276 -2.01 8.97 -6.12
C GLN A 276 -2.98 9.44 -5.03
N THR A 277 -3.87 8.58 -4.56
CA THR A 277 -4.75 8.87 -3.43
C THR A 277 -4.13 8.36 -2.14
N LEU A 278 -3.92 9.25 -1.18
CA LEU A 278 -3.52 8.89 0.18
C LEU A 278 -4.77 8.70 1.02
N PHE A 279 -5.02 7.46 1.45
CA PHE A 279 -6.05 7.11 2.43
C PHE A 279 -5.47 7.24 3.83
N ILE A 280 -6.26 7.82 4.75
CA ILE A 280 -5.81 8.19 6.09
C ILE A 280 -6.84 7.69 7.09
N THR A 281 -6.44 6.82 8.02
CA THR A 281 -7.23 6.51 9.20
C THR A 281 -6.93 7.53 10.29
N ALA A 282 -7.99 8.04 10.94
CA ALA A 282 -7.83 9.02 11.99
C ALA A 282 -8.99 8.90 13.00
N GLY A 283 -8.65 8.64 14.26
CA GLY A 283 -9.65 8.52 15.33
C GLY A 283 -10.76 7.52 15.00
N VAL A 284 -11.94 8.02 14.68
CA VAL A 284 -13.14 7.24 14.38
C VAL A 284 -13.60 7.35 12.92
N SER A 285 -12.74 7.88 12.05
CA SER A 285 -13.04 8.21 10.66
C SER A 285 -11.92 7.82 9.70
N VAL A 286 -12.27 7.68 8.43
CA VAL A 286 -11.35 7.48 7.31
C VAL A 286 -11.44 8.67 6.39
N TYR A 287 -10.30 9.15 5.94
CA TYR A 287 -10.15 10.29 5.03
C TYR A 287 -9.39 9.90 3.78
N SER A 288 -9.51 10.70 2.75
CA SER A 288 -8.69 10.61 1.53
C SER A 288 -8.25 11.98 1.06
N ILE A 289 -7.13 12.04 0.38
CA ILE A 289 -6.63 13.22 -0.32
C ILE A 289 -5.88 12.81 -1.59
N ARG A 290 -6.12 13.54 -2.67
CA ARG A 290 -5.42 13.36 -3.94
C ARG A 290 -4.13 14.16 -3.94
N LEU A 291 -3.00 13.54 -4.31
CA LEU A 291 -1.67 14.15 -4.31
C LEU A 291 -1.00 14.09 -5.68
N ASN A 292 -0.05 15.00 -5.93
CA ASN A 292 0.87 14.98 -7.08
C ASN A 292 2.09 14.09 -6.74
N ALA A 293 1.82 12.89 -6.25
CA ALA A 293 2.81 11.89 -5.88
C ALA A 293 2.22 10.50 -6.10
N VAL A 294 3.05 9.55 -6.46
CA VAL A 294 2.66 8.14 -6.59
C VAL A 294 3.25 7.39 -5.40
N GLY A 295 2.41 6.70 -4.65
CA GLY A 295 2.86 5.87 -3.53
C GLY A 295 3.89 4.85 -3.96
N ALA A 296 4.92 4.64 -3.13
CA ALA A 296 5.75 3.47 -3.30
C ALA A 296 4.87 2.26 -2.96
N ALA A 297 4.50 1.51 -3.97
CA ALA A 297 3.74 0.29 -3.78
C ALA A 297 4.49 -0.64 -2.82
N VAL A 298 3.80 -1.24 -1.87
CA VAL A 298 4.33 -2.41 -1.16
C VAL A 298 4.61 -3.45 -2.24
N SER A 299 5.79 -4.05 -2.22
CA SER A 299 6.30 -4.93 -3.28
C SER A 299 5.36 -6.06 -3.70
N ALA A 300 4.45 -6.48 -2.81
CA ALA A 300 3.37 -7.42 -3.14
C ALA A 300 2.42 -6.92 -4.24
N GLU A 301 2.26 -5.61 -4.38
CA GLU A 301 1.34 -5.04 -5.40
C GLU A 301 2.01 -4.91 -6.77
N THR A 302 3.33 -4.70 -6.81
CA THR A 302 4.08 -4.60 -8.08
C THR A 302 4.56 -5.95 -8.61
N ASP A 303 4.83 -6.94 -7.74
CA ASP A 303 5.26 -8.28 -8.16
C ASP A 303 4.09 -9.21 -8.50
N LEU A 304 2.85 -8.87 -8.05
CA LEU A 304 1.62 -9.46 -8.58
C LEU A 304 1.25 -8.90 -9.97
N MET A 305 1.96 -7.85 -10.42
CA MET A 305 1.82 -7.39 -11.78
C MET A 305 2.57 -8.35 -12.71
N PRO A 306 1.89 -8.96 -13.67
CA PRO A 306 2.55 -9.79 -14.68
C PRO A 306 3.60 -8.93 -15.40
N GLN A 307 4.73 -9.53 -15.79
CA GLN A 307 5.64 -8.87 -16.72
C GLN A 307 4.93 -8.70 -18.07
N GLY A 308 4.31 -7.53 -18.26
CA GLY A 308 3.52 -7.20 -19.42
C GLY A 308 2.02 -7.07 -19.13
N PHE A 309 1.22 -7.82 -19.84
CA PHE A 309 -0.25 -7.82 -19.80
C PHE A 309 -0.77 -9.19 -19.42
N GLU A 310 -1.73 -9.25 -18.48
CA GLU A 310 -2.44 -10.48 -18.13
C GLU A 310 -3.95 -10.25 -18.19
N LEU A 311 -4.66 -11.16 -18.86
CA LEU A 311 -6.11 -11.21 -18.94
C LEU A 311 -6.64 -12.35 -18.06
N ALA A 312 -7.40 -12.03 -17.04
CA ALA A 312 -8.07 -13.02 -16.20
C ALA A 312 -9.29 -13.66 -16.90
N GLN A 313 -9.75 -14.79 -16.38
CA GLN A 313 -11.04 -15.36 -16.79
C GLN A 313 -12.17 -14.44 -16.33
N ASN A 314 -13.18 -14.20 -17.17
CA ASN A 314 -14.37 -13.45 -16.76
C ASN A 314 -15.11 -14.14 -15.61
N TYR A 315 -15.69 -13.36 -14.72
CA TYR A 315 -16.45 -13.87 -13.58
C TYR A 315 -17.78 -13.11 -13.40
N PRO A 316 -18.88 -13.83 -13.22
CA PRO A 316 -19.05 -15.28 -13.30
C PRO A 316 -18.82 -15.84 -14.72
N ASN A 317 -18.46 -17.14 -14.82
CA ASN A 317 -18.40 -17.88 -16.06
C ASN A 317 -18.72 -19.37 -15.77
N PRO A 318 -19.88 -19.93 -16.19
CA PRO A 318 -20.91 -19.29 -17.03
C PRO A 318 -21.58 -18.07 -16.37
N PHE A 319 -22.17 -17.16 -17.18
CA PHE A 319 -22.77 -15.92 -16.69
C PHE A 319 -24.19 -15.69 -17.25
N ASN A 320 -25.00 -14.83 -16.54
CA ASN A 320 -26.37 -14.49 -16.93
C ASN A 320 -26.79 -13.12 -16.31
N PRO A 321 -27.10 -12.09 -17.06
CA PRO A 321 -26.52 -11.79 -18.39
C PRO A 321 -25.18 -11.02 -18.21
N ASN A 322 -24.79 -10.70 -16.97
CA ASN A 322 -23.67 -9.83 -16.63
C ASN A 322 -22.43 -10.63 -16.27
N THR A 323 -21.27 -10.15 -16.69
CA THR A 323 -19.97 -10.66 -16.29
C THR A 323 -18.97 -9.52 -16.20
N THR A 324 -17.91 -9.72 -15.42
CA THR A 324 -16.77 -8.80 -15.29
C THR A 324 -15.53 -9.47 -15.88
N ILE A 325 -14.77 -8.73 -16.66
CA ILE A 325 -13.53 -9.14 -17.29
C ILE A 325 -12.42 -8.31 -16.66
N ALA A 326 -11.53 -8.96 -15.93
CA ALA A 326 -10.40 -8.30 -15.28
C ALA A 326 -9.11 -8.48 -16.08
N PHE A 327 -8.26 -7.46 -16.11
CA PHE A 327 -6.93 -7.53 -16.68
C PHE A 327 -5.94 -6.68 -15.88
N THR A 328 -4.65 -7.02 -15.97
CA THR A 328 -3.58 -6.33 -15.22
C THR A 328 -2.50 -5.89 -16.19
N LEU A 329 -1.98 -4.67 -15.99
CA LEU A 329 -0.92 -4.06 -16.79
C LEU A 329 0.27 -3.71 -15.91
N SER A 330 1.48 -4.05 -16.36
CA SER A 330 2.73 -3.64 -15.71
C SER A 330 3.16 -2.21 -16.05
N GLN A 331 2.68 -1.67 -17.16
CA GLN A 331 2.99 -0.32 -17.66
C GLN A 331 1.78 0.31 -18.37
N ALA A 332 1.81 1.65 -18.53
CA ALA A 332 0.74 2.36 -19.22
C ALA A 332 0.67 1.92 -20.69
N THR A 333 -0.45 1.32 -21.09
CA THR A 333 -0.60 0.59 -22.37
C THR A 333 -1.93 0.93 -23.04
N ASP A 334 -1.91 1.07 -24.37
CA ASP A 334 -3.12 1.18 -25.16
C ASP A 334 -3.76 -0.19 -25.31
N ILE A 335 -5.00 -0.33 -24.82
CA ILE A 335 -5.77 -1.58 -24.86
C ILE A 335 -6.90 -1.47 -25.87
N PHE A 336 -6.97 -2.46 -26.74
CA PHE A 336 -8.17 -2.77 -27.49
C PHE A 336 -8.77 -4.08 -26.99
N ALA A 337 -10.05 -4.07 -26.62
CA ALA A 337 -10.75 -5.27 -26.18
C ALA A 337 -12.13 -5.37 -26.83
N ALA A 338 -12.46 -6.56 -27.33
CA ALA A 338 -13.73 -6.83 -27.98
C ALA A 338 -14.21 -8.27 -27.72
N VAL A 339 -15.51 -8.45 -27.81
CA VAL A 339 -16.16 -9.75 -27.73
C VAL A 339 -16.52 -10.27 -29.13
N TYR A 340 -16.24 -11.55 -29.35
CA TYR A 340 -16.47 -12.26 -30.60
C TYR A 340 -17.39 -13.47 -30.38
N ASN A 341 -18.19 -13.80 -31.39
CA ASN A 341 -18.98 -15.04 -31.40
C ASN A 341 -18.14 -16.24 -31.92
N GLU A 342 -18.72 -17.44 -31.94
CA GLU A 342 -18.05 -18.66 -32.40
C GLU A 342 -17.59 -18.62 -33.87
N ARG A 343 -18.15 -17.70 -34.68
CA ARG A 343 -17.76 -17.49 -36.07
C ARG A 343 -16.63 -16.49 -36.25
N GLY A 344 -16.09 -15.95 -35.15
CA GLY A 344 -15.05 -14.92 -35.17
C GLY A 344 -15.56 -13.53 -35.55
N GLN A 345 -16.87 -13.29 -35.53
CA GLN A 345 -17.44 -11.98 -35.78
C GLN A 345 -17.45 -11.17 -34.47
N GLN A 346 -16.98 -9.95 -34.52
CA GLN A 346 -17.07 -9.05 -33.41
C GLN A 346 -18.52 -8.69 -33.11
N VAL A 347 -18.95 -8.83 -31.86
CA VAL A 347 -20.32 -8.54 -31.43
C VAL A 347 -20.41 -7.34 -30.52
N TYR A 348 -19.28 -6.99 -29.82
CA TYR A 348 -19.24 -5.84 -28.96
C TYR A 348 -17.80 -5.36 -28.75
N GLU A 349 -17.52 -4.04 -28.80
CA GLU A 349 -16.27 -3.43 -28.40
C GLU A 349 -16.36 -3.07 -26.91
N LEU A 350 -15.51 -3.67 -26.09
CA LEU A 350 -15.48 -3.43 -24.65
C LEU A 350 -14.76 -2.12 -24.31
N THR A 351 -13.63 -1.88 -24.96
CA THR A 351 -12.83 -0.66 -24.76
C THR A 351 -11.80 -0.46 -25.88
N ARG A 352 -11.48 0.81 -26.14
CA ARG A 352 -10.31 1.25 -26.91
C ARG A 352 -9.72 2.47 -26.21
N HIS A 353 -8.85 2.21 -25.22
CA HIS A 353 -8.36 3.27 -24.37
C HIS A 353 -6.95 2.97 -23.84
N ARG A 354 -6.20 4.01 -23.47
CA ARG A 354 -4.93 3.90 -22.77
C ARG A 354 -5.19 3.74 -21.28
N TYR A 355 -4.75 2.62 -20.73
CA TYR A 355 -4.84 2.31 -19.29
C TYR A 355 -3.47 2.50 -18.63
N LEU A 356 -3.48 2.95 -17.38
CA LEU A 356 -2.29 3.05 -16.55
C LEU A 356 -1.88 1.66 -16.01
N PRO A 357 -0.66 1.50 -15.44
CA PRO A 357 -0.30 0.27 -14.74
C PRO A 357 -1.33 -0.04 -13.65
N GLY A 358 -1.62 -1.31 -13.43
CA GLY A 358 -2.58 -1.74 -12.42
C GLY A 358 -3.59 -2.76 -12.95
N ARG A 359 -4.49 -3.17 -12.05
CA ARG A 359 -5.60 -4.05 -12.34
C ARG A 359 -6.82 -3.23 -12.77
N HIS A 360 -7.44 -3.66 -13.85
CA HIS A 360 -8.62 -3.02 -14.44
C HIS A 360 -9.75 -4.01 -14.59
N GLN A 361 -10.99 -3.51 -14.64
CA GLN A 361 -12.17 -4.33 -14.82
C GLN A 361 -13.11 -3.69 -15.85
N LEU A 362 -13.66 -4.51 -16.74
CA LEU A 362 -14.68 -4.13 -17.69
C LEU A 362 -15.92 -4.97 -17.43
N ALA A 363 -17.05 -4.32 -17.20
CA ALA A 363 -18.34 -5.00 -17.12
C ALA A 363 -18.93 -5.18 -18.52
N TRP A 364 -19.49 -6.35 -18.78
CA TRP A 364 -20.23 -6.63 -20.01
C TRP A 364 -21.54 -7.35 -19.70
N THR A 365 -22.60 -6.84 -20.32
CA THR A 365 -23.90 -7.50 -20.37
C THR A 365 -24.05 -8.12 -21.75
N ALA A 366 -24.42 -9.38 -21.85
CA ALA A 366 -24.50 -10.14 -23.12
C ALA A 366 -25.38 -9.46 -24.20
N ARG A 367 -24.95 -8.26 -24.66
CA ARG A 367 -25.61 -7.45 -25.69
C ARG A 367 -24.62 -7.09 -26.79
N ASP A 368 -25.16 -6.94 -28.02
CA ASP A 368 -24.40 -6.39 -29.14
C ASP A 368 -24.33 -4.86 -29.10
N GLU A 369 -23.64 -4.25 -30.08
CA GLU A 369 -23.49 -2.80 -30.23
C GLU A 369 -24.83 -2.05 -30.37
N GLN A 370 -25.90 -2.70 -30.79
CA GLN A 370 -27.24 -2.14 -30.90
C GLN A 370 -28.07 -2.33 -29.62
N GLY A 371 -27.47 -2.91 -28.56
CA GLY A 371 -28.13 -3.17 -27.28
C GLY A 371 -29.05 -4.40 -27.28
N LYS A 372 -29.08 -5.19 -28.35
CA LYS A 372 -29.88 -6.40 -28.44
C LYS A 372 -29.22 -7.55 -27.68
N LEU A 373 -30.01 -8.25 -26.86
CA LEU A 373 -29.52 -9.39 -26.09
C LEU A 373 -29.09 -10.54 -27.01
N LEU A 374 -27.90 -11.03 -26.82
CA LEU A 374 -27.29 -12.11 -27.57
C LEU A 374 -27.91 -13.48 -27.21
N PRO A 375 -27.84 -14.51 -28.06
CA PRO A 375 -28.27 -15.88 -27.75
C PRO A 375 -27.31 -16.52 -26.74
N SER A 376 -27.82 -17.52 -25.99
CA SER A 376 -26.94 -18.39 -25.19
C SER A 376 -25.92 -19.07 -26.07
N GLY A 377 -24.67 -19.18 -25.62
CA GLY A 377 -23.59 -19.73 -26.43
C GLY A 377 -22.20 -19.42 -25.89
N VAL A 378 -21.22 -19.77 -26.72
CA VAL A 378 -19.81 -19.49 -26.45
C VAL A 378 -19.43 -18.18 -27.12
N TYR A 379 -18.72 -17.35 -26.34
CA TYR A 379 -18.14 -16.09 -26.79
C TYR A 379 -16.67 -16.06 -26.45
N PHE A 380 -15.91 -15.21 -27.11
CA PHE A 380 -14.50 -15.01 -26.87
C PHE A 380 -14.23 -13.54 -26.61
N CYS A 381 -13.66 -13.25 -25.47
CA CYS A 381 -13.14 -11.94 -25.18
C CYS A 381 -11.68 -11.89 -25.65
N ARG A 382 -11.36 -10.99 -26.58
CA ARG A 382 -10.02 -10.79 -27.12
C ARG A 382 -9.53 -9.42 -26.70
N PHE A 383 -8.36 -9.41 -26.10
CA PHE A 383 -7.62 -8.22 -25.70
C PHE A 383 -6.33 -8.13 -26.50
N GLU A 384 -6.01 -6.93 -26.94
CA GLU A 384 -4.78 -6.56 -27.61
C GLU A 384 -4.07 -5.46 -26.79
N ALA A 385 -2.82 -5.69 -26.46
CA ALA A 385 -1.96 -4.78 -25.70
C ALA A 385 -0.59 -4.75 -26.40
N GLU A 386 -0.25 -3.67 -27.10
CA GLU A 386 0.95 -3.59 -27.92
C GLU A 386 1.08 -4.77 -28.89
N GLU A 387 2.12 -5.59 -28.77
CA GLU A 387 2.34 -6.80 -29.59
C GLU A 387 1.72 -8.08 -28.99
N GLN A 388 1.05 -7.97 -27.83
CA GLN A 388 0.48 -9.12 -27.13
C GLN A 388 -1.03 -9.23 -27.39
N VAL A 389 -1.51 -10.45 -27.61
CA VAL A 389 -2.94 -10.77 -27.73
C VAL A 389 -3.27 -11.89 -26.77
N GLN A 390 -4.28 -11.68 -25.93
CA GLN A 390 -4.83 -12.73 -25.09
C GLN A 390 -6.33 -12.91 -25.35
N VAL A 391 -6.80 -14.17 -25.24
CA VAL A 391 -8.20 -14.53 -25.47
C VAL A 391 -8.70 -15.36 -24.30
N ARG A 392 -9.94 -15.08 -23.86
CA ARG A 392 -10.67 -15.90 -22.87
C ARG A 392 -12.00 -16.36 -23.43
N LYS A 393 -12.30 -17.64 -23.20
CA LYS A 393 -13.59 -18.23 -23.55
C LYS A 393 -14.62 -17.88 -22.47
N MET A 394 -15.76 -17.37 -22.88
CA MET A 394 -16.89 -17.00 -22.02
C MET A 394 -18.12 -17.83 -22.39
N ILE A 395 -18.88 -18.28 -21.41
CA ILE A 395 -20.09 -19.09 -21.63
C ILE A 395 -21.28 -18.28 -21.10
N TYR A 396 -22.16 -17.87 -22.04
CA TYR A 396 -23.40 -17.18 -21.71
C TYR A 396 -24.56 -18.18 -21.66
N ILE A 397 -25.32 -18.18 -20.57
CA ILE A 397 -26.50 -19.00 -20.35
C ILE A 397 -27.66 -18.08 -19.99
N ARG A 398 -28.77 -18.17 -20.69
CA ARG A 398 -30.03 -17.48 -20.35
C ARG A 398 -30.74 -18.17 -19.21
#